data_1f29f6b14658e71096aa6c279ed59c3a
#
_entry.id   1f29f6b14658e71096aa6c279ed59c3a
#
_cell.length_a   1.000
_cell.length_b   1.000
_cell.length_c   1.000
_cell.angle_alpha   90.00
_cell.angle_beta   90.00
_cell.angle_gamma   90.00
#
_symmetry.space_group_name_H-M   'P 1'
#
loop_
_entity.id
_entity.type
_entity.pdbx_description
1 polymer ?
#
loop_
_entity_poly.entity_id
_entity_poly.type
_entity_poly.pdbx_seq_one_letter_code
_entity_poly.pdbx_strand_id
1 'polypeptide(L)'
;MLFAFAKIQKTLYFHYLPHNFLLPLHIFIIAIMFRIAQYFPITDPTLIFFVVLMLILLSPIIMGRLRIPHIIGMVLAGVLVGEYGLNVLKRDASFELFGSVGLYYIMFLAGLEMDMDGLKKNKWRVMLFGFLSFFIPYILTFLMGIYLLHYSVTSSLLLGCIMSSSTLVAYPIVGRYGLSQHSASTLSVGGTMVALFLALLVMAMIVNLCQGGSGGIFWLWFMLKFALYISGLIYFVPRLTRWFLRRYSDAVMQFLFVLGILFLSAALSEAVGLEGIFGAFFSGLILNRFIPRLSPLMNHIEFTGNALFIPYFLIGVGMLINVRSLFEGTHIIWVVLCIAFFGTAGKAIAAYLAGFLFRLKREMSDMLFGLTSAHAAGAIAMVMVGLKLEIAPGKFLFNDEVLNGIVIMILFTCIISSFVTERAAQKIRLTEKEEPEMARTDNDERILIPVKYPEYAENLLSLAIMMRNEKLKKELVGLNVVYDDVNAAANQEEGRRLLEHLQKQAVSANVPMVTQVRIAANIANGIKHAFKEFQASEIVMGLHAKQAISKGFWGQFTQSLYNGLSRQITIARIVQPLNTIRRIQVVVPSRAEFEPGFYRWLERIARLASNSDCRVVFHARQETIEL
;
A
#
# COMPACT_ATOMS: atom_id res chain seq x y z
N MET A 1 18.48 22.32 -20.74
CA MET A 1 19.21 21.31 -21.54
C MET A 1 20.56 21.79 -22.03
N LEU A 2 20.68 22.97 -22.62
CA LEU A 2 22.00 23.53 -23.06
C LEU A 2 23.04 23.74 -21.93
N PHE A 3 22.61 24.10 -20.71
CA PHE A 3 23.48 24.29 -19.55
C PHE A 3 24.01 22.97 -18.95
N ALA A 4 23.27 21.88 -19.05
CA ALA A 4 23.72 20.56 -18.60
C ALA A 4 24.81 19.99 -19.56
N PHE A 5 24.70 20.29 -20.86
CA PHE A 5 25.69 19.88 -21.85
C PHE A 5 27.01 20.63 -21.72
N ALA A 6 26.97 21.93 -21.39
CA ALA A 6 28.21 22.72 -21.15
C ALA A 6 28.98 22.23 -19.93
N LYS A 7 28.31 21.61 -18.95
CA LYS A 7 28.95 21.06 -17.75
C LYS A 7 29.55 19.68 -18.00
N ILE A 8 28.93 18.86 -18.88
CA ILE A 8 29.47 17.55 -19.29
C ILE A 8 30.71 17.70 -20.17
N GLN A 9 30.78 18.77 -20.97
CA GLN A 9 31.94 19.06 -21.81
C GLN A 9 33.20 19.37 -21.00
N LYS A 10 33.07 19.85 -19.75
CA LYS A 10 34.20 20.13 -18.85
C LYS A 10 34.73 18.91 -18.09
N THR A 11 34.00 17.80 -18.05
CA THR A 11 34.31 16.62 -17.20
C THR A 11 34.82 15.42 -18.00
N LEU A 12 34.69 15.42 -19.33
CA LEU A 12 35.22 14.37 -20.20
C LEU A 12 36.52 14.86 -20.84
N TYR A 13 37.65 14.64 -20.16
CA TYR A 13 38.99 14.73 -20.73
C TYR A 13 39.16 13.63 -21.79
N PHE A 14 38.71 13.89 -23.02
CA PHE A 14 39.12 13.14 -24.20
C PHE A 14 40.36 13.82 -24.84
N HIS A 15 41.51 13.47 -24.38
CA HIS A 15 42.78 14.08 -24.84
C HIS A 15 43.41 13.40 -26.07
N TYR A 16 42.67 12.48 -26.75
CA TYR A 16 43.24 11.72 -27.89
C TYR A 16 42.26 11.43 -29.03
N LEU A 17 41.51 12.43 -29.51
CA LEU A 17 40.79 12.30 -30.78
C LEU A 17 40.98 13.57 -31.62
N PRO A 18 41.33 13.46 -32.93
CA PRO A 18 41.55 14.62 -33.78
C PRO A 18 40.31 15.50 -33.89
N HIS A 19 40.48 16.80 -33.72
CA HIS A 19 39.42 17.83 -33.69
C HIS A 19 38.43 17.75 -34.87
N ASN A 20 38.82 17.20 -36.01
CA ASN A 20 37.98 17.11 -37.22
C ASN A 20 36.95 15.99 -37.19
N PHE A 21 37.00 15.07 -36.22
CA PHE A 21 36.00 13.98 -36.10
C PHE A 21 34.89 14.26 -35.09
N LEU A 22 35.16 15.16 -34.16
CA LEU A 22 34.18 15.52 -33.10
C LEU A 22 33.09 16.47 -33.60
N LEU A 23 33.40 17.34 -34.56
CA LEU A 23 32.43 18.30 -35.12
C LEU A 23 31.25 17.61 -35.87
N PRO A 24 31.50 16.66 -36.79
CA PRO A 24 30.41 15.96 -37.47
C PRO A 24 29.63 15.04 -36.53
N LEU A 25 30.26 14.45 -35.51
CA LEU A 25 29.57 13.63 -34.52
C LEU A 25 28.63 14.48 -33.65
N HIS A 26 29.03 15.68 -33.25
CA HIS A 26 28.19 16.64 -32.53
C HIS A 26 26.98 17.08 -33.36
N ILE A 27 27.20 17.44 -34.62
CA ILE A 27 26.17 17.83 -35.55
C ILE A 27 25.21 16.66 -35.81
N PHE A 28 25.73 15.45 -35.95
CA PHE A 28 24.92 14.22 -36.13
C PHE A 28 24.09 13.91 -34.88
N ILE A 29 24.67 14.00 -33.68
CA ILE A 29 23.94 13.81 -32.41
C ILE A 29 22.87 14.89 -32.24
N ILE A 30 23.18 16.15 -32.55
CA ILE A 30 22.21 17.25 -32.49
C ILE A 30 21.09 17.04 -33.50
N ALA A 31 21.41 16.62 -34.72
CA ALA A 31 20.41 16.32 -35.76
C ALA A 31 19.51 15.13 -35.40
N ILE A 32 20.07 14.07 -34.79
CA ILE A 32 19.29 12.94 -34.25
C ILE A 32 18.41 13.43 -33.09
N MET A 33 18.94 14.20 -32.16
CA MET A 33 18.17 14.76 -31.04
C MET A 33 17.05 15.68 -31.54
N PHE A 34 17.30 16.48 -32.58
CA PHE A 34 16.27 17.34 -33.20
C PHE A 34 15.18 16.53 -33.91
N ARG A 35 15.56 15.46 -34.62
CA ARG A 35 14.59 14.55 -35.21
C ARG A 35 13.78 13.79 -34.15
N ILE A 36 14.42 13.32 -33.09
CA ILE A 36 13.73 12.65 -31.98
C ILE A 36 12.81 13.64 -31.24
N ALA A 37 13.26 14.89 -31.05
CA ALA A 37 12.45 15.91 -30.40
C ALA A 37 11.16 16.28 -31.18
N GLN A 38 11.12 16.08 -32.51
CA GLN A 38 9.91 16.28 -33.31
C GLN A 38 8.80 15.23 -33.04
N TYR A 39 9.15 14.07 -32.45
CA TYR A 39 8.20 13.04 -32.05
C TYR A 39 7.64 13.24 -30.63
N PHE A 40 8.09 14.25 -29.89
CA PHE A 40 7.63 14.55 -28.53
C PHE A 40 6.82 15.84 -28.50
N PRO A 41 5.72 15.91 -27.71
CA PRO A 41 5.16 14.81 -26.90
C PRO A 41 4.50 13.72 -27.75
N ILE A 42 4.56 12.49 -27.27
CA ILE A 42 3.91 11.34 -27.90
C ILE A 42 2.40 11.56 -27.87
N THR A 43 1.76 11.45 -29.04
CA THR A 43 0.31 11.63 -29.19
C THR A 43 -0.45 10.33 -29.46
N ASP A 44 0.26 9.28 -29.89
CA ASP A 44 -0.35 7.97 -30.13
C ASP A 44 -0.76 7.31 -28.83
N PRO A 45 -2.05 6.95 -28.63
CA PRO A 45 -2.54 6.38 -27.37
C PRO A 45 -1.88 5.07 -27.01
N THR A 46 -1.51 4.23 -28.00
CA THR A 46 -0.87 2.94 -27.81
C THR A 46 0.54 3.14 -27.25
N LEU A 47 1.29 4.08 -27.81
CA LEU A 47 2.64 4.42 -27.34
C LEU A 47 2.60 5.08 -25.97
N ILE A 48 1.63 5.96 -25.70
CA ILE A 48 1.44 6.55 -24.37
C ILE A 48 1.26 5.45 -23.33
N PHE A 49 0.33 4.52 -23.60
CA PHE A 49 0.04 3.42 -22.69
C PHE A 49 1.26 2.50 -22.50
N PHE A 50 1.98 2.19 -23.57
CA PHE A 50 3.23 1.41 -23.51
C PHE A 50 4.29 2.08 -22.64
N VAL A 51 4.53 3.40 -22.83
CA VAL A 51 5.50 4.15 -22.03
C VAL A 51 5.11 4.14 -20.55
N VAL A 52 3.83 4.37 -20.24
CA VAL A 52 3.37 4.33 -18.84
C VAL A 52 3.54 2.94 -18.23
N LEU A 53 3.22 1.87 -18.96
CA LEU A 53 3.46 0.49 -18.48
C LEU A 53 4.95 0.23 -18.23
N MET A 54 5.83 0.72 -19.12
CA MET A 54 7.28 0.62 -18.92
C MET A 54 7.74 1.39 -17.68
N LEU A 55 7.21 2.57 -17.42
CA LEU A 55 7.51 3.34 -16.20
C LEU A 55 7.03 2.61 -14.95
N ILE A 56 5.82 2.03 -14.97
CA ILE A 56 5.26 1.24 -13.87
C ILE A 56 6.13 0.01 -13.58
N LEU A 57 6.64 -0.63 -14.63
CA LEU A 57 7.50 -1.81 -14.50
C LEU A 57 8.92 -1.48 -14.03
N LEU A 58 9.55 -0.48 -14.65
CA LEU A 58 10.97 -0.19 -14.45
C LEU A 58 11.23 0.64 -13.18
N SER A 59 10.33 1.58 -12.85
CA SER A 59 10.52 2.47 -11.71
C SER A 59 10.72 1.72 -10.38
N PRO A 60 9.89 0.73 -10.00
CA PRO A 60 10.11 -0.05 -8.79
C PRO A 60 11.41 -0.87 -8.80
N ILE A 61 11.83 -1.36 -9.98
CA ILE A 61 13.08 -2.13 -10.14
C ILE A 61 14.29 -1.24 -9.87
N ILE A 62 14.29 -0.03 -10.45
CA ILE A 62 15.37 0.94 -10.28
C ILE A 62 15.43 1.42 -8.83
N MET A 63 14.28 1.80 -8.27
CA MET A 63 14.18 2.29 -6.89
C MET A 63 14.53 1.22 -5.87
N GLY A 64 14.19 -0.05 -6.13
CA GLY A 64 14.59 -1.16 -5.27
C GLY A 64 16.10 -1.33 -5.17
N ARG A 65 16.85 -1.11 -6.27
CA ARG A 65 18.33 -1.09 -6.26
C ARG A 65 18.90 0.08 -5.47
N LEU A 66 18.24 1.24 -5.50
CA LEU A 66 18.62 2.44 -4.77
C LEU A 66 18.16 2.45 -3.31
N ARG A 67 17.39 1.44 -2.87
CA ARG A 67 16.74 1.36 -1.54
C ARG A 67 15.82 2.55 -1.27
N ILE A 68 15.15 3.04 -2.29
CA ILE A 68 14.17 4.13 -2.22
C ILE A 68 12.75 3.53 -2.34
N PRO A 69 11.77 4.03 -1.58
CA PRO A 69 10.38 3.58 -1.70
C PRO A 69 9.85 3.68 -3.14
N HIS A 70 9.16 2.64 -3.62
CA HIS A 70 8.68 2.56 -5.01
C HIS A 70 7.76 3.71 -5.42
N ILE A 71 6.97 4.22 -4.47
CA ILE A 71 6.05 5.35 -4.68
C ILE A 71 6.80 6.59 -5.15
N ILE A 72 7.95 6.89 -4.52
CA ILE A 72 8.79 8.02 -4.91
C ILE A 72 9.28 7.87 -6.34
N GLY A 73 9.68 6.65 -6.71
CA GLY A 73 10.14 6.37 -8.07
C GLY A 73 9.09 6.65 -9.13
N MET A 74 7.84 6.30 -8.88
CA MET A 74 6.74 6.58 -9.80
C MET A 74 6.45 8.08 -9.93
N VAL A 75 6.49 8.83 -8.82
CA VAL A 75 6.34 10.30 -8.86
C VAL A 75 7.52 10.94 -9.62
N LEU A 76 8.77 10.52 -9.34
CA LEU A 76 9.95 11.02 -10.05
C LEU A 76 9.94 10.66 -11.54
N ALA A 77 9.47 9.46 -11.89
CA ALA A 77 9.28 9.07 -13.28
C ALA A 77 8.27 10.00 -13.98
N GLY A 78 7.18 10.37 -13.31
CA GLY A 78 6.23 11.37 -13.79
C GLY A 78 6.86 12.75 -14.01
N VAL A 79 7.67 13.23 -13.07
CA VAL A 79 8.44 14.49 -13.21
C VAL A 79 9.34 14.46 -14.44
N LEU A 80 10.01 13.33 -14.67
CA LEU A 80 10.95 13.19 -15.80
C LEU A 80 10.23 13.17 -17.15
N VAL A 81 9.11 12.43 -17.27
CA VAL A 81 8.44 12.26 -18.57
C VAL A 81 7.42 13.36 -18.86
N GLY A 82 6.99 14.10 -17.84
CA GLY A 82 6.00 15.17 -17.95
C GLY A 82 6.48 16.38 -18.76
N GLU A 83 5.54 17.31 -18.99
CA GLU A 83 5.73 18.52 -19.80
C GLU A 83 6.88 19.42 -19.29
N TYR A 84 7.04 19.50 -17.97
CA TYR A 84 8.10 20.30 -17.33
C TYR A 84 9.44 19.56 -17.21
N GLY A 85 9.46 18.25 -17.50
CA GLY A 85 10.68 17.43 -17.56
C GLY A 85 11.23 17.32 -18.98
N LEU A 86 11.23 16.08 -19.50
CA LEU A 86 11.69 15.73 -20.85
C LEU A 86 10.60 15.95 -21.93
N ASN A 87 9.39 16.29 -21.53
CA ASN A 87 8.21 16.47 -22.40
C ASN A 87 7.93 15.26 -23.30
N VAL A 88 8.09 14.05 -22.75
CA VAL A 88 7.81 12.79 -23.45
C VAL A 88 6.30 12.54 -23.56
N LEU A 89 5.60 12.77 -22.46
CA LEU A 89 4.16 12.61 -22.33
C LEU A 89 3.49 13.94 -21.97
N LYS A 90 2.35 14.18 -22.59
CA LYS A 90 1.48 15.30 -22.20
C LYS A 90 0.35 14.77 -21.32
N ARG A 91 -0.01 15.54 -20.29
CA ARG A 91 -1.16 15.22 -19.45
C ARG A 91 -2.45 15.62 -20.19
N ASP A 92 -3.00 14.65 -20.91
CA ASP A 92 -4.29 14.79 -21.61
C ASP A 92 -5.48 14.36 -20.72
N ALA A 93 -6.69 14.47 -21.25
CA ALA A 93 -7.92 14.07 -20.56
C ALA A 93 -7.92 12.58 -20.16
N SER A 94 -7.29 11.72 -20.95
CA SER A 94 -7.18 10.28 -20.65
C SER A 94 -6.28 10.07 -19.44
N PHE A 95 -5.16 10.77 -19.36
CA PHE A 95 -4.24 10.70 -18.23
C PHE A 95 -4.90 11.23 -16.95
N GLU A 96 -5.70 12.27 -17.07
CA GLU A 96 -6.45 12.86 -15.97
C GLU A 96 -7.53 11.92 -15.44
N LEU A 97 -8.23 11.22 -16.34
CA LEU A 97 -9.21 10.19 -16.00
C LEU A 97 -8.56 9.05 -15.19
N PHE A 98 -7.51 8.42 -15.73
CA PHE A 98 -6.83 7.31 -15.04
C PHE A 98 -6.17 7.75 -13.73
N GLY A 99 -5.65 8.98 -13.67
CA GLY A 99 -5.11 9.55 -12.44
C GLY A 99 -6.18 9.73 -11.35
N SER A 100 -7.35 10.25 -11.71
CA SER A 100 -8.49 10.39 -10.79
C SER A 100 -9.01 9.03 -10.33
N VAL A 101 -9.13 8.07 -11.24
CA VAL A 101 -9.49 6.68 -10.91
C VAL A 101 -8.52 6.09 -9.88
N GLY A 102 -7.20 6.27 -10.07
CA GLY A 102 -6.18 5.79 -9.15
C GLY A 102 -6.28 6.41 -7.75
N LEU A 103 -6.57 7.72 -7.68
CA LEU A 103 -6.79 8.42 -6.42
C LEU A 103 -8.01 7.88 -5.67
N TYR A 104 -9.14 7.71 -6.36
CA TYR A 104 -10.34 7.15 -5.76
C TYR A 104 -10.11 5.70 -5.32
N TYR A 105 -9.33 4.95 -6.08
CA TYR A 105 -9.00 3.57 -5.76
C TYR A 105 -8.18 3.44 -4.47
N ILE A 106 -7.19 4.31 -4.24
CA ILE A 106 -6.41 4.35 -2.99
C ILE A 106 -7.35 4.56 -1.79
N MET A 107 -8.25 5.52 -1.91
CA MET A 107 -9.18 5.85 -0.82
C MET A 107 -10.21 4.75 -0.59
N PHE A 108 -10.68 4.14 -1.66
CA PHE A 108 -11.58 3.00 -1.58
C PHE A 108 -10.93 1.80 -0.88
N LEU A 109 -9.70 1.44 -1.25
CA LEU A 109 -8.93 0.39 -0.59
C LEU A 109 -8.70 0.71 0.89
N ALA A 110 -8.35 1.95 1.22
CA ALA A 110 -8.19 2.38 2.60
C ALA A 110 -9.48 2.18 3.42
N GLY A 111 -10.64 2.49 2.84
CA GLY A 111 -11.95 2.25 3.46
C GLY A 111 -12.27 0.76 3.57
N LEU A 112 -11.99 -0.01 2.51
CA LEU A 112 -12.28 -1.44 2.44
C LEU A 112 -11.41 -2.27 3.40
N GLU A 113 -10.17 -1.88 3.62
CA GLU A 113 -9.22 -2.56 4.51
C GLU A 113 -9.27 -2.06 5.96
N MET A 114 -10.01 -0.99 6.24
CA MET A 114 -10.05 -0.38 7.57
C MET A 114 -10.54 -1.35 8.65
N ASP A 115 -9.92 -1.32 9.82
CA ASP A 115 -10.41 -2.02 11.01
C ASP A 115 -11.61 -1.27 11.61
N MET A 116 -12.82 -1.76 11.31
CA MET A 116 -14.08 -1.17 11.76
C MET A 116 -14.29 -1.29 13.27
N ASP A 117 -13.78 -2.35 13.89
CA ASP A 117 -13.92 -2.56 15.33
C ASP A 117 -12.92 -1.68 16.10
N GLY A 118 -11.69 -1.57 15.59
CA GLY A 118 -10.70 -0.63 16.08
C GLY A 118 -11.16 0.82 15.94
N LEU A 119 -11.81 1.18 14.83
CA LEU A 119 -12.38 2.51 14.60
C LEU A 119 -13.49 2.83 15.62
N LYS A 120 -14.42 1.90 15.85
CA LYS A 120 -15.50 2.07 16.84
C LYS A 120 -14.96 2.21 18.25
N LYS A 121 -13.96 1.40 18.64
CA LYS A 121 -13.31 1.46 19.96
C LYS A 121 -12.56 2.77 20.16
N ASN A 122 -11.93 3.30 19.10
CA ASN A 122 -11.05 4.47 19.16
C ASN A 122 -11.66 5.74 18.55
N LYS A 123 -12.97 5.82 18.36
CA LYS A 123 -13.66 6.94 17.68
C LYS A 123 -13.24 8.33 18.21
N TRP A 124 -13.12 8.48 19.50
CA TRP A 124 -12.69 9.74 20.12
C TRP A 124 -11.24 10.09 19.81
N ARG A 125 -10.34 9.10 19.77
CA ARG A 125 -8.94 9.30 19.37
C ARG A 125 -8.84 9.70 17.90
N VAL A 126 -9.63 9.07 17.03
CA VAL A 126 -9.72 9.42 15.60
C VAL A 126 -10.22 10.85 15.41
N MET A 127 -11.32 11.22 16.10
CA MET A 127 -11.86 12.58 16.04
C MET A 127 -10.83 13.60 16.55
N LEU A 128 -10.24 13.37 17.73
CA LEU A 128 -9.25 14.28 18.31
C LEU A 128 -8.01 14.42 17.41
N PHE A 129 -7.51 13.30 16.87
CA PHE A 129 -6.38 13.35 15.94
C PHE A 129 -6.74 14.10 14.65
N GLY A 130 -7.94 13.91 14.11
CA GLY A 130 -8.43 14.64 12.95
C GLY A 130 -8.51 16.15 13.21
N PHE A 131 -9.02 16.56 14.36
CA PHE A 131 -9.02 17.98 14.78
C PHE A 131 -7.58 18.53 14.93
N LEU A 132 -6.69 17.82 15.59
CA LEU A 132 -5.28 18.23 15.71
C LEU A 132 -4.60 18.34 14.34
N SER A 133 -4.82 17.35 13.48
CA SER A 133 -4.26 17.29 12.12
C SER A 133 -4.84 18.35 11.19
N PHE A 134 -5.99 18.92 11.53
CA PHE A 134 -6.56 20.07 10.82
C PHE A 134 -6.08 21.39 11.43
N PHE A 135 -6.38 21.65 12.73
CA PHE A 135 -6.20 22.97 13.32
C PHE A 135 -4.74 23.38 13.47
N ILE A 136 -3.83 22.47 13.80
CA ILE A 136 -2.42 22.83 14.02
C ILE A 136 -1.76 23.31 12.72
N PRO A 137 -1.76 22.55 11.60
CA PRO A 137 -1.20 23.05 10.35
C PRO A 137 -1.99 24.24 9.79
N TYR A 138 -3.32 24.31 10.01
CA TYR A 138 -4.15 25.43 9.61
C TYR A 138 -3.69 26.75 10.24
N ILE A 139 -3.59 26.78 11.56
CA ILE A 139 -3.19 27.98 12.32
C ILE A 139 -1.76 28.38 11.98
N LEU A 140 -0.83 27.41 11.95
CA LEU A 140 0.57 27.71 11.62
C LEU A 140 0.72 28.29 10.23
N THR A 141 0.02 27.73 9.24
CA THR A 141 0.11 28.19 7.84
C THR A 141 -0.65 29.51 7.65
N PHE A 142 -1.75 29.70 8.34
CA PHE A 142 -2.47 30.97 8.36
C PHE A 142 -1.59 32.11 8.89
N LEU A 143 -0.95 31.91 10.04
CA LEU A 143 -0.04 32.91 10.62
C LEU A 143 1.17 33.15 9.72
N MET A 144 1.74 32.10 9.14
CA MET A 144 2.83 32.18 8.15
C MET A 144 2.40 33.03 6.94
N GLY A 145 1.19 32.80 6.41
CA GLY A 145 0.65 33.55 5.27
C GLY A 145 0.54 35.06 5.55
N ILE A 146 0.08 35.44 6.75
CA ILE A 146 -0.06 36.85 7.13
C ILE A 146 1.30 37.49 7.45
N TYR A 147 2.11 36.87 8.31
CA TYR A 147 3.30 37.54 8.87
C TYR A 147 4.57 37.36 8.03
N LEU A 148 4.73 36.21 7.32
CA LEU A 148 5.92 35.93 6.53
C LEU A 148 5.73 36.22 5.05
N LEU A 149 4.57 35.84 4.48
CA LEU A 149 4.29 36.01 3.08
C LEU A 149 3.47 37.28 2.76
N HIS A 150 2.98 37.98 3.79
CA HIS A 150 2.18 39.20 3.66
C HIS A 150 0.94 39.07 2.76
N TYR A 151 0.33 37.88 2.74
CA TYR A 151 -0.88 37.62 1.98
C TYR A 151 -2.12 38.20 2.68
N SER A 152 -3.20 38.41 1.92
CA SER A 152 -4.48 38.82 2.49
C SER A 152 -5.00 37.78 3.49
N VAL A 153 -5.86 38.23 4.42
CA VAL A 153 -6.47 37.32 5.41
C VAL A 153 -7.18 36.16 4.72
N THR A 154 -7.95 36.44 3.66
CA THR A 154 -8.70 35.41 2.92
C THR A 154 -7.77 34.43 2.19
N SER A 155 -6.70 34.93 1.57
CA SER A 155 -5.68 34.08 0.92
C SER A 155 -4.97 33.19 1.95
N SER A 156 -4.64 33.75 3.12
CA SER A 156 -3.99 33.00 4.22
C SER A 156 -4.91 31.94 4.82
N LEU A 157 -6.22 32.20 4.93
CA LEU A 157 -7.21 31.22 5.36
C LEU A 157 -7.30 30.04 4.37
N LEU A 158 -7.35 30.32 3.07
CA LEU A 158 -7.38 29.29 2.03
C LEU A 158 -6.07 28.48 2.00
N LEU A 159 -4.93 29.13 2.15
CA LEU A 159 -3.63 28.47 2.25
C LEU A 159 -3.58 27.52 3.48
N GLY A 160 -4.14 27.96 4.61
CA GLY A 160 -4.35 27.13 5.80
C GLY A 160 -5.18 25.88 5.51
N CYS A 161 -6.29 26.00 4.75
CA CYS A 161 -7.10 24.86 4.34
C CYS A 161 -6.31 23.84 3.51
N ILE A 162 -5.54 24.32 2.54
CA ILE A 162 -4.73 23.48 1.67
C ILE A 162 -3.71 22.68 2.47
N MET A 163 -3.01 23.33 3.40
CA MET A 163 -1.99 22.69 4.23
C MET A 163 -2.57 21.79 5.33
N SER A 164 -3.82 21.98 5.70
CA SER A 164 -4.51 21.10 6.65
C SER A 164 -5.03 19.83 6.00
N SER A 165 -5.38 19.91 4.72
CA SER A 165 -5.77 18.72 3.96
C SER A 165 -4.58 17.78 3.80
N SER A 166 -4.85 16.49 3.66
CA SER A 166 -3.82 15.50 3.37
C SER A 166 -4.40 14.38 2.51
N THR A 167 -3.53 13.76 1.74
CA THR A 167 -3.89 12.62 0.89
C THR A 167 -3.03 11.43 1.27
N LEU A 168 -3.63 10.25 1.42
CA LEU A 168 -2.96 9.03 1.86
C LEU A 168 -2.08 8.41 0.75
N VAL A 169 -1.19 9.19 0.16
CA VAL A 169 -0.31 8.77 -0.96
C VAL A 169 0.56 7.58 -0.56
N ALA A 170 1.04 7.55 0.69
CA ALA A 170 1.89 6.48 1.19
C ALA A 170 1.12 5.25 1.72
N TYR A 171 -0.22 5.23 1.65
CA TYR A 171 -1.03 4.11 2.16
C TYR A 171 -0.71 2.75 1.51
N PRO A 172 -0.39 2.65 0.22
CA PRO A 172 0.04 1.39 -0.37
C PRO A 172 1.27 0.74 0.30
N ILE A 173 2.13 1.55 0.95
CA ILE A 173 3.24 1.04 1.76
C ILE A 173 2.69 0.23 2.95
N VAL A 174 1.68 0.77 3.64
CA VAL A 174 1.02 0.10 4.78
C VAL A 174 0.44 -1.25 4.37
N GLY A 175 -0.24 -1.30 3.21
CA GLY A 175 -0.78 -2.54 2.63
C GLY A 175 0.31 -3.59 2.38
N ARG A 176 1.44 -3.19 1.77
CA ARG A 176 2.58 -4.09 1.52
C ARG A 176 3.17 -4.71 2.80
N TYR A 177 3.20 -3.95 3.88
CA TYR A 177 3.69 -4.45 5.19
C TYR A 177 2.62 -5.19 5.99
N GLY A 178 1.38 -5.29 5.48
CA GLY A 178 0.26 -5.95 6.16
C GLY A 178 -0.20 -5.21 7.42
N LEU A 179 0.00 -3.88 7.47
CA LEU A 179 -0.32 -3.03 8.61
C LEU A 179 -1.64 -2.25 8.43
N SER A 180 -2.47 -2.59 7.44
CA SER A 180 -3.73 -1.89 7.16
C SER A 180 -4.69 -1.88 8.36
N GLN A 181 -4.64 -2.91 9.20
CA GLN A 181 -5.45 -3.02 10.44
C GLN A 181 -4.76 -2.49 11.69
N HIS A 182 -3.51 -2.11 11.58
CA HIS A 182 -2.78 -1.61 12.74
C HIS A 182 -3.44 -0.32 13.25
N SER A 183 -3.45 -0.12 14.57
CA SER A 183 -4.13 1.02 15.21
C SER A 183 -3.64 2.37 14.69
N ALA A 184 -2.34 2.52 14.41
CA ALA A 184 -1.79 3.75 13.83
C ALA A 184 -2.33 4.00 12.41
N SER A 185 -2.51 2.97 11.58
CA SER A 185 -3.08 3.09 10.24
C SER A 185 -4.55 3.50 10.31
N THR A 186 -5.33 2.86 11.17
CA THR A 186 -6.75 3.21 11.40
C THR A 186 -6.91 4.65 11.89
N LEU A 187 -6.05 5.08 12.84
CA LEU A 187 -6.02 6.46 13.34
C LEU A 187 -5.66 7.46 12.23
N SER A 188 -4.65 7.15 11.42
CA SER A 188 -4.21 8.03 10.32
C SER A 188 -5.30 8.20 9.26
N VAL A 189 -5.90 7.09 8.80
CA VAL A 189 -6.94 7.12 7.77
C VAL A 189 -8.17 7.87 8.28
N GLY A 190 -8.68 7.50 9.45
CA GLY A 190 -9.84 8.15 10.05
C GLY A 190 -9.59 9.64 10.35
N GLY A 191 -8.43 9.97 10.93
CA GLY A 191 -8.04 11.35 11.22
C GLY A 191 -7.89 12.20 9.95
N THR A 192 -7.31 11.63 8.89
CA THR A 192 -7.22 12.30 7.56
C THR A 192 -8.60 12.62 7.01
N MET A 193 -9.57 11.72 7.12
CA MET A 193 -10.94 11.96 6.64
C MET A 193 -11.62 13.11 7.41
N VAL A 194 -11.43 13.15 8.73
CA VAL A 194 -11.95 14.26 9.54
C VAL A 194 -11.27 15.58 9.17
N ALA A 195 -9.95 15.60 9.03
CA ALA A 195 -9.20 16.79 8.65
C ALA A 195 -9.58 17.31 7.26
N LEU A 196 -9.73 16.41 6.28
CA LEU A 196 -10.15 16.75 4.92
C LEU A 196 -11.59 17.31 4.90
N PHE A 197 -12.51 16.70 5.65
CA PHE A 197 -13.87 17.20 5.77
C PHE A 197 -13.90 18.64 6.33
N LEU A 198 -13.14 18.91 7.40
CA LEU A 198 -13.03 20.25 7.98
C LEU A 198 -12.41 21.23 6.98
N ALA A 199 -11.38 20.84 6.24
CA ALA A 199 -10.75 21.68 5.22
C ALA A 199 -11.76 22.09 4.13
N LEU A 200 -12.59 21.15 3.66
CA LEU A 200 -13.62 21.43 2.66
C LEU A 200 -14.75 22.32 3.21
N LEU A 201 -15.13 22.14 4.47
CA LEU A 201 -16.09 23.04 5.13
C LEU A 201 -15.58 24.47 5.17
N VAL A 202 -14.33 24.68 5.60
CA VAL A 202 -13.74 26.03 5.67
C VAL A 202 -13.52 26.60 4.27
N MET A 203 -13.11 25.79 3.29
CA MET A 203 -13.00 26.20 1.90
C MET A 203 -14.36 26.67 1.35
N ALA A 204 -15.43 25.91 1.55
CA ALA A 204 -16.77 26.28 1.14
C ALA A 204 -17.24 27.58 1.79
N MET A 205 -16.86 27.84 3.04
CA MET A 205 -17.10 29.10 3.73
C MET A 205 -16.38 30.26 3.05
N ILE A 206 -15.11 30.10 2.73
CA ILE A 206 -14.29 31.13 2.05
C ILE A 206 -14.88 31.47 0.69
N VAL A 207 -15.23 30.45 -0.11
CA VAL A 207 -15.87 30.63 -1.43
C VAL A 207 -17.18 31.44 -1.32
N ASN A 208 -18.02 31.04 -0.35
CA ASN A 208 -19.31 31.74 -0.14
C ASN A 208 -19.11 33.20 0.30
N LEU A 209 -18.14 33.48 1.17
CA LEU A 209 -17.80 34.85 1.59
C LEU A 209 -17.31 35.70 0.42
N CYS A 210 -16.49 35.14 -0.48
CA CYS A 210 -16.02 35.86 -1.68
C CYS A 210 -17.13 36.13 -2.72
N GLN A 211 -18.15 35.25 -2.76
CA GLN A 211 -19.29 35.41 -3.69
C GLN A 211 -20.43 36.29 -3.15
N GLY A 212 -20.25 36.91 -1.97
CA GLY A 212 -21.24 37.81 -1.38
C GLY A 212 -22.49 37.10 -0.84
N GLY A 213 -22.43 35.78 -0.61
CA GLY A 213 -23.57 34.98 -0.12
C GLY A 213 -23.88 35.21 1.36
N SER A 214 -25.15 35.35 1.71
CA SER A 214 -25.60 35.42 3.12
C SER A 214 -25.60 34.01 3.77
N GLY A 215 -24.70 33.82 4.70
CA GLY A 215 -24.18 32.54 5.18
C GLY A 215 -25.13 31.47 5.75
N GLY A 216 -26.32 31.78 6.26
CA GLY A 216 -27.12 30.79 7.02
C GLY A 216 -27.83 29.75 6.16
N ILE A 217 -28.44 30.15 5.09
CA ILE A 217 -29.23 29.30 4.17
C ILE A 217 -28.31 28.33 3.39
N PHE A 218 -27.12 28.78 3.00
CA PHE A 218 -26.12 27.95 2.33
C PHE A 218 -25.71 26.74 3.20
N TRP A 219 -25.42 27.00 4.48
CA TRP A 219 -25.02 25.94 5.42
C TRP A 219 -26.12 24.93 5.68
N LEU A 220 -27.37 25.39 5.76
CA LEU A 220 -28.52 24.50 5.91
C LEU A 220 -28.65 23.56 4.71
N TRP A 221 -28.57 24.11 3.48
CA TRP A 221 -28.65 23.33 2.26
C TRP A 221 -27.47 22.39 2.08
N PHE A 222 -26.24 22.83 2.41
CA PHE A 222 -25.06 21.98 2.35
C PHE A 222 -25.16 20.82 3.33
N MET A 223 -25.50 21.07 4.59
CA MET A 223 -25.68 20.03 5.60
C MET A 223 -26.82 19.09 5.26
N LEU A 224 -27.92 19.59 4.72
CA LEU A 224 -29.04 18.76 4.27
C LEU A 224 -28.64 17.83 3.12
N LYS A 225 -27.96 18.35 2.09
CA LYS A 225 -27.43 17.55 0.98
C LYS A 225 -26.45 16.49 1.47
N PHE A 226 -25.54 16.87 2.36
CA PHE A 226 -24.56 15.95 2.94
C PHE A 226 -25.23 14.84 3.77
N ALA A 227 -26.19 15.20 4.62
CA ALA A 227 -26.93 14.23 5.41
C ALA A 227 -27.75 13.27 4.53
N LEU A 228 -28.39 13.80 3.47
CA LEU A 228 -29.13 13.01 2.50
C LEU A 228 -28.20 12.04 1.75
N TYR A 229 -27.04 12.52 1.32
CA TYR A 229 -26.00 11.72 0.64
C TYR A 229 -25.52 10.55 1.51
N ILE A 230 -25.06 10.84 2.73
CA ILE A 230 -24.56 9.80 3.66
C ILE A 230 -25.68 8.81 4.02
N SER A 231 -26.88 9.30 4.33
CA SER A 231 -28.03 8.44 4.64
C SER A 231 -28.41 7.57 3.44
N GLY A 232 -28.36 8.13 2.23
CA GLY A 232 -28.56 7.40 0.99
C GLY A 232 -27.55 6.29 0.79
N LEU A 233 -26.25 6.58 0.95
CA LEU A 233 -25.20 5.56 0.84
C LEU A 233 -25.38 4.44 1.86
N ILE A 234 -25.60 4.77 3.13
CA ILE A 234 -25.77 3.78 4.21
C ILE A 234 -27.04 2.93 4.00
N TYR A 235 -28.08 3.50 3.40
CA TYR A 235 -29.33 2.79 3.17
C TYR A 235 -29.31 1.94 1.89
N PHE A 236 -28.93 2.52 0.75
CA PHE A 236 -29.04 1.88 -0.57
C PHE A 236 -27.89 0.92 -0.87
N VAL A 237 -26.62 1.32 -0.62
CA VAL A 237 -25.44 0.52 -0.99
C VAL A 237 -25.47 -0.87 -0.33
N PRO A 238 -25.74 -1.04 0.99
CA PRO A 238 -25.79 -2.36 1.60
C PRO A 238 -26.90 -3.26 1.07
N ARG A 239 -28.06 -2.67 0.72
CA ARG A 239 -29.19 -3.44 0.17
C ARG A 239 -28.90 -3.93 -1.24
N LEU A 240 -28.38 -3.02 -2.08
CA LEU A 240 -28.01 -3.31 -3.46
C LEU A 240 -26.89 -4.35 -3.50
N THR A 241 -25.86 -4.19 -2.66
CA THR A 241 -24.73 -5.12 -2.56
C THR A 241 -25.17 -6.51 -2.15
N ARG A 242 -26.01 -6.63 -1.12
CA ARG A 242 -26.56 -7.93 -0.70
C ARG A 242 -27.38 -8.60 -1.79
N TRP A 243 -28.24 -7.83 -2.46
CA TRP A 243 -29.04 -8.35 -3.57
C TRP A 243 -28.15 -8.85 -4.72
N PHE A 244 -27.16 -8.05 -5.13
CA PHE A 244 -26.30 -8.36 -6.26
C PHE A 244 -25.40 -9.56 -5.98
N LEU A 245 -24.64 -9.55 -4.85
CA LEU A 245 -23.71 -10.63 -4.49
C LEU A 245 -24.41 -11.97 -4.22
N ARG A 246 -25.71 -11.96 -3.85
CA ARG A 246 -26.50 -13.20 -3.74
C ARG A 246 -26.97 -13.74 -5.09
N ARG A 247 -27.20 -12.86 -6.05
CA ARG A 247 -27.75 -13.23 -7.35
C ARG A 247 -26.67 -13.66 -8.34
N TYR A 248 -25.52 -13.01 -8.28
CA TYR A 248 -24.44 -13.19 -9.25
C TYR A 248 -23.17 -13.65 -8.53
N SER A 249 -22.68 -14.86 -8.90
CA SER A 249 -21.47 -15.46 -8.33
C SER A 249 -20.23 -15.27 -9.23
N ASP A 250 -20.41 -14.74 -10.44
CA ASP A 250 -19.31 -14.50 -11.37
C ASP A 250 -18.36 -13.41 -10.85
N ALA A 251 -17.06 -13.71 -10.86
CA ALA A 251 -16.03 -12.84 -10.27
C ALA A 251 -15.88 -11.51 -11.02
N VAL A 252 -16.05 -11.52 -12.35
CA VAL A 252 -15.94 -10.31 -13.19
C VAL A 252 -17.12 -9.39 -12.92
N MET A 253 -18.35 -9.97 -12.87
CA MET A 253 -19.56 -9.20 -12.57
C MET A 253 -19.50 -8.58 -11.18
N GLN A 254 -19.03 -9.33 -10.17
CA GLN A 254 -18.85 -8.81 -8.82
C GLN A 254 -17.83 -7.67 -8.75
N PHE A 255 -16.70 -7.82 -9.45
CA PHE A 255 -15.68 -6.79 -9.53
C PHE A 255 -16.22 -5.52 -10.20
N LEU A 256 -16.89 -5.64 -11.37
CA LEU A 256 -17.49 -4.49 -12.07
C LEU A 256 -18.57 -3.80 -11.24
N PHE A 257 -19.37 -4.56 -10.51
CA PHE A 257 -20.38 -4.02 -9.59
C PHE A 257 -19.72 -3.17 -8.50
N VAL A 258 -18.66 -3.67 -7.87
CA VAL A 258 -17.93 -2.95 -6.82
C VAL A 258 -17.33 -1.67 -7.36
N LEU A 259 -16.72 -1.69 -8.56
CA LEU A 259 -16.23 -0.49 -9.23
C LEU A 259 -17.38 0.48 -9.55
N GLY A 260 -18.52 -0.02 -10.01
CA GLY A 260 -19.71 0.81 -10.25
C GLY A 260 -20.15 1.56 -8.99
N ILE A 261 -20.20 0.89 -7.83
CA ILE A 261 -20.52 1.54 -6.55
C ILE A 261 -19.46 2.57 -6.15
N LEU A 262 -18.18 2.25 -6.33
CA LEU A 262 -17.07 3.17 -6.06
C LEU A 262 -17.25 4.48 -6.81
N PHE A 263 -17.38 4.42 -8.15
CA PHE A 263 -17.43 5.61 -8.99
C PHE A 263 -18.77 6.34 -8.87
N LEU A 264 -19.89 5.63 -8.70
CA LEU A 264 -21.17 6.25 -8.41
C LEU A 264 -21.14 7.06 -7.11
N SER A 265 -20.53 6.47 -6.05
CA SER A 265 -20.40 7.16 -4.76
C SER A 265 -19.49 8.39 -4.87
N ALA A 266 -18.40 8.31 -5.64
CA ALA A 266 -17.52 9.44 -5.89
C ALA A 266 -18.24 10.56 -6.65
N ALA A 267 -18.95 10.24 -7.73
CA ALA A 267 -19.71 11.24 -8.52
C ALA A 267 -20.84 11.89 -7.69
N LEU A 268 -21.56 11.12 -6.89
CA LEU A 268 -22.58 11.66 -5.99
C LEU A 268 -21.98 12.57 -4.90
N SER A 269 -20.78 12.27 -4.41
CA SER A 269 -20.05 13.14 -3.49
C SER A 269 -19.76 14.50 -4.11
N GLU A 270 -19.26 14.52 -5.35
CA GLU A 270 -19.00 15.75 -6.10
C GLU A 270 -20.28 16.56 -6.36
N ALA A 271 -21.39 15.91 -6.67
CA ALA A 271 -22.69 16.57 -6.86
C ALA A 271 -23.22 17.27 -5.59
N VAL A 272 -22.78 16.80 -4.41
CA VAL A 272 -23.11 17.44 -3.11
C VAL A 272 -22.19 18.62 -2.81
N GLY A 273 -21.05 18.74 -3.53
CA GLY A 273 -20.04 19.77 -3.30
C GLY A 273 -18.87 19.30 -2.43
N LEU A 274 -18.71 17.99 -2.29
CA LEU A 274 -17.55 17.35 -1.67
C LEU A 274 -16.62 16.79 -2.74
N GLU A 275 -15.36 16.55 -2.40
CA GLU A 275 -14.47 15.82 -3.32
C GLU A 275 -14.90 14.38 -3.49
N GLY A 276 -14.72 13.80 -4.70
CA GLY A 276 -15.03 12.40 -5.01
C GLY A 276 -14.28 11.38 -4.13
N ILE A 277 -13.14 11.80 -3.56
CA ILE A 277 -12.33 11.05 -2.58
C ILE A 277 -13.17 10.56 -1.38
N PHE A 278 -14.10 11.41 -0.88
CA PHE A 278 -15.01 11.05 0.20
C PHE A 278 -15.93 9.91 -0.19
N GLY A 279 -16.54 10.02 -1.37
CA GLY A 279 -17.44 9.01 -1.88
C GLY A 279 -16.74 7.66 -2.05
N ALA A 280 -15.53 7.68 -2.59
CA ALA A 280 -14.67 6.52 -2.73
C ALA A 280 -14.38 5.86 -1.36
N PHE A 281 -13.96 6.65 -0.37
CA PHE A 281 -13.67 6.16 0.97
C PHE A 281 -14.90 5.58 1.66
N PHE A 282 -16.04 6.31 1.67
CA PHE A 282 -17.27 5.84 2.31
C PHE A 282 -17.84 4.60 1.64
N SER A 283 -17.76 4.49 0.32
CA SER A 283 -18.17 3.28 -0.39
C SER A 283 -17.31 2.07 0.03
N GLY A 284 -15.99 2.25 0.15
CA GLY A 284 -15.07 1.23 0.67
C GLY A 284 -15.42 0.82 2.10
N LEU A 285 -15.68 1.80 2.97
CA LEU A 285 -16.05 1.57 4.36
C LEU A 285 -17.36 0.78 4.49
N ILE A 286 -18.38 1.09 3.67
CA ILE A 286 -19.65 0.38 3.65
C ILE A 286 -19.51 -1.03 3.10
N LEU A 287 -18.70 -1.19 2.03
CA LEU A 287 -18.46 -2.48 1.38
C LEU A 287 -17.52 -3.39 2.18
N ASN A 288 -16.72 -2.86 3.10
CA ASN A 288 -15.84 -3.62 4.00
C ASN A 288 -16.54 -4.81 4.67
N ARG A 289 -17.80 -4.62 5.06
CA ARG A 289 -18.61 -5.67 5.69
C ARG A 289 -19.01 -6.82 4.73
N PHE A 290 -19.05 -6.54 3.42
CA PHE A 290 -19.55 -7.46 2.40
C PHE A 290 -18.45 -8.16 1.61
N ILE A 291 -17.26 -7.59 1.61
CA ILE A 291 -16.10 -8.10 0.89
C ILE A 291 -15.07 -8.59 1.91
N PRO A 292 -15.04 -9.90 2.21
CA PRO A 292 -14.03 -10.45 3.10
C PRO A 292 -12.63 -10.21 2.52
N ARG A 293 -11.66 -9.87 3.38
CA ARG A 293 -10.27 -9.56 3.00
C ARG A 293 -9.56 -10.68 2.28
N LEU A 294 -9.91 -11.92 2.59
CA LEU A 294 -9.32 -13.13 1.99
C LEU A 294 -10.15 -13.67 0.83
N SER A 295 -11.10 -12.88 0.32
CA SER A 295 -11.94 -13.29 -0.80
C SER A 295 -11.22 -13.13 -2.15
N PRO A 296 -11.54 -13.95 -3.16
CA PRO A 296 -11.05 -13.76 -4.52
C PRO A 296 -11.36 -12.35 -5.07
N LEU A 297 -12.53 -11.82 -4.74
CA LEU A 297 -12.95 -10.47 -5.13
C LEU A 297 -12.00 -9.40 -4.58
N MET A 298 -11.61 -9.49 -3.30
CA MET A 298 -10.64 -8.56 -2.71
C MET A 298 -9.29 -8.62 -3.42
N ASN A 299 -8.81 -9.83 -3.76
CA ASN A 299 -7.57 -10.00 -4.50
C ASN A 299 -7.61 -9.32 -5.88
N HIS A 300 -8.73 -9.42 -6.60
CA HIS A 300 -8.89 -8.75 -7.90
C HIS A 300 -8.89 -7.22 -7.74
N ILE A 301 -9.56 -6.72 -6.71
CA ILE A 301 -9.59 -5.30 -6.41
C ILE A 301 -8.18 -4.80 -6.08
N GLU A 302 -7.48 -5.44 -5.14
CA GLU A 302 -6.12 -5.08 -4.76
C GLU A 302 -5.14 -5.16 -5.94
N PHE A 303 -5.20 -6.24 -6.72
CA PHE A 303 -4.32 -6.45 -7.87
C PHE A 303 -4.51 -5.34 -8.90
N THR A 304 -5.75 -5.08 -9.31
CA THR A 304 -6.03 -4.08 -10.35
C THR A 304 -5.63 -2.67 -9.89
N GLY A 305 -5.92 -2.33 -8.63
CA GLY A 305 -5.52 -1.05 -8.05
C GLY A 305 -4.00 -0.87 -8.03
N ASN A 306 -3.29 -1.84 -7.46
CA ASN A 306 -1.83 -1.77 -7.29
C ASN A 306 -1.05 -1.95 -8.59
N ALA A 307 -1.58 -2.70 -9.57
CA ALA A 307 -0.90 -2.96 -10.84
C ALA A 307 -1.04 -1.81 -11.84
N LEU A 308 -2.17 -1.08 -11.83
CA LEU A 308 -2.48 -0.13 -12.88
C LEU A 308 -2.89 1.25 -12.36
N PHE A 309 -4.00 1.36 -11.64
CA PHE A 309 -4.62 2.64 -11.34
C PHE A 309 -3.80 3.51 -10.38
N ILE A 310 -3.28 2.93 -9.30
CA ILE A 310 -2.47 3.65 -8.31
C ILE A 310 -1.15 4.15 -8.91
N PRO A 311 -0.38 3.34 -9.66
CA PRO A 311 0.79 3.82 -10.38
C PRO A 311 0.49 4.94 -11.37
N TYR A 312 -0.60 4.83 -12.11
CA TYR A 312 -1.03 5.89 -13.03
C TYR A 312 -1.26 7.23 -12.32
N PHE A 313 -1.94 7.20 -11.17
CA PHE A 313 -2.12 8.37 -10.32
C PHE A 313 -0.78 8.96 -9.86
N LEU A 314 0.15 8.13 -9.39
CA LEU A 314 1.43 8.60 -8.88
C LEU A 314 2.29 9.25 -9.98
N ILE A 315 2.33 8.65 -11.17
CA ILE A 315 3.00 9.23 -12.35
C ILE A 315 2.31 10.55 -12.72
N GLY A 316 0.97 10.57 -12.77
CA GLY A 316 0.18 11.77 -13.07
C GLY A 316 0.42 12.92 -12.09
N VAL A 317 0.58 12.64 -10.80
CA VAL A 317 0.98 13.64 -9.80
C VAL A 317 2.38 14.18 -10.12
N GLY A 318 3.32 13.30 -10.47
CA GLY A 318 4.67 13.72 -10.88
C GLY A 318 4.67 14.65 -12.09
N MET A 319 3.83 14.38 -13.09
CA MET A 319 3.74 15.21 -14.31
C MET A 319 3.26 16.64 -14.05
N LEU A 320 2.55 16.91 -12.95
CA LEU A 320 2.12 18.26 -12.57
C LEU A 320 3.26 19.12 -12.04
N ILE A 321 4.38 18.52 -11.64
CA ILE A 321 5.44 19.21 -10.91
C ILE A 321 6.33 19.99 -11.87
N ASN A 322 6.27 21.32 -11.80
CA ASN A 322 7.15 22.21 -12.55
C ASN A 322 8.43 22.51 -11.76
N VAL A 323 9.44 21.65 -11.91
CA VAL A 323 10.74 21.87 -11.24
C VAL A 323 11.48 23.10 -11.80
N ARG A 324 11.17 23.55 -13.04
CA ARG A 324 11.84 24.69 -13.66
C ARG A 324 11.49 26.00 -12.97
N SER A 325 10.28 26.11 -12.44
CA SER A 325 9.83 27.32 -11.73
C SER A 325 10.67 27.65 -10.47
N LEU A 326 11.37 26.67 -9.89
CA LEU A 326 12.32 26.91 -8.80
C LEU A 326 13.50 27.81 -9.20
N PHE A 327 13.80 27.88 -10.50
CA PHE A 327 14.93 28.65 -11.01
C PHE A 327 14.50 30.04 -11.55
N GLU A 328 13.22 30.38 -11.49
CA GLU A 328 12.67 31.64 -12.05
C GLU A 328 12.80 32.84 -11.10
N GLY A 329 13.15 32.61 -9.82
CA GLY A 329 13.36 33.70 -8.87
C GLY A 329 13.58 33.28 -7.42
N THR A 330 14.33 34.06 -6.66
CA THR A 330 14.60 33.80 -5.23
C THR A 330 13.35 33.90 -4.34
N HIS A 331 12.38 34.75 -4.73
CA HIS A 331 11.12 34.92 -4.01
C HIS A 331 10.27 33.64 -4.04
N ILE A 332 10.21 32.96 -5.19
CA ILE A 332 9.47 31.68 -5.33
C ILE A 332 10.08 30.62 -4.42
N ILE A 333 11.41 30.53 -4.36
CA ILE A 333 12.11 29.59 -3.46
C ILE A 333 11.73 29.86 -2.01
N TRP A 334 11.65 31.13 -1.59
CA TRP A 334 11.25 31.50 -0.25
C TRP A 334 9.80 31.08 0.05
N VAL A 335 8.86 31.35 -0.85
CA VAL A 335 7.47 30.92 -0.73
C VAL A 335 7.37 29.39 -0.60
N VAL A 336 8.05 28.65 -1.48
CA VAL A 336 8.12 27.17 -1.45
C VAL A 336 8.63 26.66 -0.11
N LEU A 337 9.76 27.24 0.36
CA LEU A 337 10.36 26.81 1.64
C LEU A 337 9.44 27.09 2.82
N CYS A 338 8.81 28.26 2.87
CA CYS A 338 7.84 28.58 3.91
C CYS A 338 6.65 27.61 3.92
N ILE A 339 6.02 27.39 2.76
CA ILE A 339 4.86 26.49 2.63
C ILE A 339 5.25 25.07 3.01
N ALA A 340 6.36 24.56 2.47
CA ALA A 340 6.83 23.21 2.74
C ALA A 340 7.19 23.02 4.22
N PHE A 341 7.90 23.98 4.83
CA PHE A 341 8.31 23.88 6.23
C PHE A 341 7.13 23.94 7.18
N PHE A 342 6.30 25.00 7.11
CA PHE A 342 5.20 25.20 8.05
C PHE A 342 4.10 24.17 7.89
N GLY A 343 3.78 23.76 6.64
CA GLY A 343 2.81 22.70 6.38
C GLY A 343 3.28 21.36 6.95
N THR A 344 4.54 20.97 6.70
CA THR A 344 5.10 19.72 7.21
C THR A 344 5.30 19.76 8.72
N ALA A 345 5.80 20.86 9.28
CA ALA A 345 5.98 21.05 10.71
C ALA A 345 4.62 20.98 11.46
N GLY A 346 3.58 21.59 10.89
CA GLY A 346 2.23 21.53 11.47
C GLY A 346 1.71 20.08 11.55
N LYS A 347 1.89 19.30 10.51
CA LYS A 347 1.53 17.87 10.49
C LYS A 347 2.38 17.06 11.47
N ALA A 348 3.68 17.33 11.54
CA ALA A 348 4.57 16.67 12.50
C ALA A 348 4.13 16.96 13.95
N ILE A 349 3.90 18.23 14.28
CA ILE A 349 3.44 18.63 15.62
C ILE A 349 2.11 17.94 15.96
N ALA A 350 1.16 17.90 15.01
CA ALA A 350 -0.13 17.23 15.22
C ALA A 350 0.03 15.73 15.50
N ALA A 351 0.88 15.04 14.73
CA ALA A 351 1.10 13.61 14.86
C ALA A 351 1.82 13.26 16.18
N TYR A 352 2.89 13.98 16.52
CA TYR A 352 3.64 13.72 17.74
C TYR A 352 2.87 14.15 19.00
N LEU A 353 2.11 15.25 18.93
CA LEU A 353 1.21 15.65 20.02
C LEU A 353 0.12 14.61 20.26
N ALA A 354 -0.50 14.09 19.19
CA ALA A 354 -1.45 12.98 19.30
C ALA A 354 -0.78 11.72 19.86
N GLY A 355 0.43 11.41 19.42
CA GLY A 355 1.23 10.30 19.95
C GLY A 355 1.47 10.43 21.46
N PHE A 356 1.83 11.62 21.91
CA PHE A 356 2.01 11.93 23.34
C PHE A 356 0.69 11.81 24.13
N LEU A 357 -0.39 12.41 23.64
CA LEU A 357 -1.71 12.36 24.29
C LEU A 357 -2.27 10.95 24.40
N PHE A 358 -2.06 10.13 23.36
CA PHE A 358 -2.57 8.75 23.33
C PHE A 358 -1.58 7.73 23.89
N ARG A 359 -0.39 8.17 24.34
CA ARG A 359 0.71 7.33 24.83
C ARG A 359 1.11 6.25 23.83
N LEU A 360 1.25 6.65 22.55
CA LEU A 360 1.67 5.76 21.48
C LEU A 360 3.19 5.59 21.50
N LYS A 361 3.67 4.43 21.02
CA LYS A 361 5.09 4.23 20.72
C LYS A 361 5.53 5.21 19.62
N ARG A 362 6.81 5.58 19.60
CA ARG A 362 7.35 6.56 18.64
C ARG A 362 7.12 6.14 17.18
N GLU A 363 7.28 4.87 16.88
CA GLU A 363 7.07 4.30 15.53
C GLU A 363 5.63 4.50 15.05
N MET A 364 4.65 4.44 15.96
CA MET A 364 3.24 4.73 15.65
C MET A 364 3.04 6.22 15.35
N SER A 365 3.69 7.10 16.09
CA SER A 365 3.65 8.55 15.83
C SER A 365 4.33 8.91 14.51
N ASP A 366 5.46 8.25 14.19
CA ASP A 366 6.12 8.36 12.89
C ASP A 366 5.18 7.93 11.75
N MET A 367 4.41 6.84 11.94
CA MET A 367 3.42 6.40 10.97
C MET A 367 2.26 7.39 10.83
N LEU A 368 1.75 7.96 11.93
CA LEU A 368 0.74 9.02 11.90
C LEU A 368 1.24 10.21 11.06
N PHE A 369 2.44 10.68 11.34
CA PHE A 369 3.06 11.76 10.58
C PHE A 369 3.26 11.40 9.12
N GLY A 370 3.87 10.23 8.85
CA GLY A 370 4.15 9.77 7.49
C GLY A 370 2.88 9.72 6.63
N LEU A 371 1.81 9.11 7.11
CA LEU A 371 0.55 8.96 6.37
C LEU A 371 -0.21 10.26 6.18
N THR A 372 -0.08 11.23 7.10
CA THR A 372 -0.86 12.47 7.06
C THR A 372 -0.09 13.67 6.50
N SER A 373 1.20 13.54 6.20
CA SER A 373 2.04 14.66 5.72
C SER A 373 1.95 14.91 4.21
N ALA A 374 1.53 13.91 3.40
CA ALA A 374 1.48 14.06 1.96
C ALA A 374 0.30 14.92 1.50
N HIS A 375 0.56 15.75 0.51
CA HIS A 375 -0.44 16.50 -0.24
C HIS A 375 -0.44 16.01 -1.69
N ALA A 376 -1.59 16.08 -2.37
CA ALA A 376 -1.72 15.67 -3.76
C ALA A 376 -2.88 16.40 -4.44
N ALA A 377 -3.69 15.70 -5.23
CA ALA A 377 -4.74 16.26 -6.07
C ALA A 377 -5.71 17.19 -5.32
N GLY A 378 -6.11 16.88 -4.08
CA GLY A 378 -6.99 17.74 -3.28
C GLY A 378 -6.38 19.11 -3.02
N ALA A 379 -5.07 19.19 -2.72
CA ALA A 379 -4.37 20.46 -2.56
C ALA A 379 -4.38 21.29 -3.86
N ILE A 380 -4.15 20.64 -5.01
CA ILE A 380 -4.20 21.29 -6.33
C ILE A 380 -5.60 21.79 -6.64
N ALA A 381 -6.63 20.98 -6.37
CA ALA A 381 -8.02 21.37 -6.59
C ALA A 381 -8.37 22.65 -5.80
N MET A 382 -7.97 22.72 -4.53
CA MET A 382 -8.20 23.90 -3.68
C MET A 382 -7.42 25.13 -4.19
N VAL A 383 -6.19 24.95 -4.69
CA VAL A 383 -5.41 26.04 -5.29
C VAL A 383 -6.10 26.57 -6.55
N MET A 384 -6.59 25.67 -7.41
CA MET A 384 -7.31 26.06 -8.63
C MET A 384 -8.59 26.85 -8.33
N VAL A 385 -9.25 26.56 -7.21
CA VAL A 385 -10.35 27.40 -6.72
C VAL A 385 -9.84 28.79 -6.34
N GLY A 386 -8.72 28.87 -5.60
CA GLY A 386 -8.12 30.17 -5.22
C GLY A 386 -7.65 31.04 -6.39
N LEU A 387 -7.20 30.41 -7.49
CA LEU A 387 -6.83 31.12 -8.73
C LEU A 387 -8.05 31.70 -9.52
N LYS A 388 -9.24 31.14 -9.28
CA LYS A 388 -10.47 31.58 -9.95
C LYS A 388 -11.32 32.55 -9.12
N LEU A 389 -11.07 32.63 -7.82
CA LEU A 389 -11.83 33.49 -6.90
C LEU A 389 -11.25 34.90 -6.87
N GLU A 390 -12.05 35.88 -7.27
CA GLU A 390 -11.72 37.29 -7.14
C GLU A 390 -12.11 37.83 -5.76
N ILE A 391 -11.20 38.58 -5.13
CA ILE A 391 -11.45 39.33 -3.89
C ILE A 391 -11.91 40.77 -4.23
N ALA A 392 -11.39 41.33 -5.33
CA ALA A 392 -11.70 42.63 -5.86
C ALA A 392 -11.50 42.59 -7.40
N PRO A 393 -12.11 43.52 -8.18
CA PRO A 393 -11.96 43.51 -9.62
C PRO A 393 -10.48 43.40 -10.06
N GLY A 394 -10.15 42.30 -10.74
CA GLY A 394 -8.79 41.99 -11.20
C GLY A 394 -7.80 41.48 -10.13
N LYS A 395 -8.23 41.23 -8.88
CA LYS A 395 -7.39 40.64 -7.81
C LYS A 395 -7.92 39.29 -7.42
N PHE A 396 -7.19 38.24 -7.82
CA PHE A 396 -7.47 36.87 -7.43
C PHE A 396 -6.89 36.53 -6.04
N LEU A 397 -7.46 35.52 -5.40
CA LEU A 397 -6.98 35.01 -4.09
C LEU A 397 -5.55 34.52 -4.13
N PHE A 398 -5.18 33.82 -5.22
CA PHE A 398 -3.83 33.30 -5.46
C PHE A 398 -3.30 33.76 -6.80
N ASN A 399 -1.98 33.77 -6.92
CA ASN A 399 -1.22 33.97 -8.14
C ASN A 399 -0.50 32.67 -8.54
N ASP A 400 0.15 32.65 -9.70
CA ASP A 400 0.89 31.50 -10.21
C ASP A 400 2.07 31.10 -9.30
N GLU A 401 2.62 32.05 -8.51
CA GLU A 401 3.69 31.74 -7.55
C GLU A 401 3.22 30.80 -6.44
N VAL A 402 2.01 30.99 -5.93
CA VAL A 402 1.41 30.11 -4.92
C VAL A 402 1.14 28.73 -5.52
N LEU A 403 0.62 28.68 -6.76
CA LEU A 403 0.43 27.41 -7.46
C LEU A 403 1.76 26.65 -7.59
N ASN A 404 2.79 27.30 -8.11
CA ASN A 404 4.11 26.70 -8.26
C ASN A 404 4.69 26.26 -6.90
N GLY A 405 4.53 27.10 -5.87
CA GLY A 405 4.95 26.78 -4.50
C GLY A 405 4.31 25.51 -3.96
N ILE A 406 3.01 25.36 -4.15
CA ILE A 406 2.24 24.20 -3.67
C ILE A 406 2.57 22.95 -4.49
N VAL A 407 2.72 23.07 -5.80
CA VAL A 407 3.09 21.92 -6.66
C VAL A 407 4.46 21.36 -6.28
N ILE A 408 5.43 22.22 -5.99
CA ILE A 408 6.75 21.78 -5.54
C ILE A 408 6.69 21.21 -4.12
N MET A 409 5.92 21.83 -3.22
CA MET A 409 5.68 21.30 -1.88
C MET A 409 5.09 19.88 -1.93
N ILE A 410 4.20 19.59 -2.88
CA ILE A 410 3.66 18.23 -3.07
C ILE A 410 4.77 17.22 -3.28
N LEU A 411 5.78 17.52 -4.12
CA LEU A 411 6.92 16.63 -4.31
C LEU A 411 7.64 16.36 -2.99
N PHE A 412 8.00 17.41 -2.24
CA PHE A 412 8.72 17.26 -0.97
C PHE A 412 7.90 16.47 0.06
N THR A 413 6.61 16.78 0.19
CA THR A 413 5.75 16.09 1.16
C THR A 413 5.49 14.64 0.78
N CYS A 414 5.37 14.30 -0.50
CA CYS A 414 5.27 12.91 -0.96
C CYS A 414 6.55 12.12 -0.67
N ILE A 415 7.73 12.73 -0.85
CA ILE A 415 9.01 12.11 -0.53
C ILE A 415 9.11 11.87 0.97
N ILE A 416 8.89 12.90 1.80
CA ILE A 416 8.94 12.79 3.27
C ILE A 416 7.95 11.73 3.76
N SER A 417 6.70 11.79 3.31
CA SER A 417 5.63 10.85 3.65
C SER A 417 6.05 9.40 3.36
N SER A 418 6.58 9.16 2.16
CA SER A 418 6.96 7.81 1.74
C SER A 418 8.13 7.27 2.56
N PHE A 419 9.18 8.07 2.80
CA PHE A 419 10.32 7.65 3.60
C PHE A 419 9.96 7.40 5.06
N VAL A 420 9.19 8.31 5.66
CA VAL A 420 8.80 8.18 7.07
C VAL A 420 7.87 6.98 7.26
N THR A 421 6.88 6.82 6.38
CA THR A 421 5.96 5.68 6.44
C THR A 421 6.69 4.36 6.24
N GLU A 422 7.62 4.27 5.28
CA GLU A 422 8.41 3.05 5.02
C GLU A 422 9.24 2.69 6.27
N ARG A 423 9.96 3.64 6.86
CA ARG A 423 10.74 3.42 8.08
C ARG A 423 9.86 3.04 9.28
N ALA A 424 8.74 3.74 9.46
CA ALA A 424 7.80 3.45 10.53
C ALA A 424 7.21 2.04 10.39
N ALA A 425 6.79 1.66 9.17
CA ALA A 425 6.25 0.34 8.89
C ALA A 425 7.27 -0.77 9.15
N GLN A 426 8.53 -0.58 8.72
CA GLN A 426 9.62 -1.52 9.01
C GLN A 426 9.84 -1.68 10.51
N LYS A 427 9.94 -0.58 11.27
CA LYS A 427 10.13 -0.62 12.73
C LYS A 427 8.97 -1.27 13.45
N ILE A 428 7.72 -0.92 13.10
CA ILE A 428 6.53 -1.56 13.71
C ILE A 428 6.57 -3.07 13.48
N ARG A 429 6.91 -3.52 12.26
CA ARG A 429 7.02 -4.96 11.97
C ARG A 429 8.16 -5.63 12.71
N LEU A 430 9.30 -4.96 12.91
CA LEU A 430 10.39 -5.47 13.71
C LEU A 430 9.99 -5.56 15.20
N THR A 431 9.39 -4.48 15.75
CA THR A 431 8.94 -4.46 17.15
C THR A 431 7.82 -5.48 17.42
N GLU A 432 6.89 -5.69 16.47
CA GLU A 432 5.88 -6.75 16.56
C GLU A 432 6.51 -8.16 16.52
N LYS A 433 7.69 -8.29 15.89
CA LYS A 433 8.46 -9.54 15.91
C LYS A 433 9.29 -9.71 17.19
N GLU A 434 9.72 -8.59 17.80
CA GLU A 434 10.51 -8.58 19.03
C GLU A 434 9.65 -8.66 20.30
N GLU A 435 8.35 -8.29 20.26
CA GLU A 435 7.45 -8.59 21.37
C GLU A 435 7.34 -10.13 21.45
N PRO A 436 7.81 -10.74 22.55
CA PRO A 436 7.87 -12.19 22.63
C PRO A 436 6.48 -12.76 22.37
N GLU A 437 6.40 -13.76 21.50
CA GLU A 437 5.19 -14.57 21.25
C GLU A 437 4.57 -15.15 22.53
N MET A 438 5.20 -14.92 23.69
CA MET A 438 4.69 -15.28 25.02
C MET A 438 3.35 -14.61 25.40
N ALA A 439 2.94 -13.52 24.72
CA ALA A 439 1.66 -12.86 25.02
C ALA A 439 0.52 -13.28 24.06
N ARG A 440 0.82 -13.98 22.98
CA ARG A 440 -0.22 -14.64 22.16
C ARG A 440 -0.34 -16.07 22.68
N THR A 441 -1.33 -16.26 23.50
CA THR A 441 -1.78 -17.53 24.05
C THR A 441 -1.45 -18.71 23.13
N ASP A 442 -0.86 -19.76 23.70
CA ASP A 442 -0.58 -21.11 23.20
C ASP A 442 -1.74 -21.78 22.43
N ASN A 443 -2.81 -21.06 22.19
CA ASN A 443 -4.07 -21.54 21.65
C ASN A 443 -4.18 -21.51 20.12
N ASP A 444 -3.16 -21.09 19.37
CA ASP A 444 -3.29 -20.81 17.92
C ASP A 444 -2.49 -21.74 17.01
N GLU A 445 -2.27 -22.98 17.42
CA GLU A 445 -1.59 -23.97 16.58
C GLU A 445 -2.53 -24.64 15.59
N ARG A 446 -2.51 -24.18 14.33
CA ARG A 446 -3.14 -24.87 13.22
C ARG A 446 -2.12 -25.13 12.12
N ILE A 447 -1.85 -26.38 11.79
CA ILE A 447 -0.87 -26.79 10.80
C ILE A 447 -1.54 -26.95 9.44
N LEU A 448 -1.01 -26.26 8.41
CA LEU A 448 -1.40 -26.42 7.02
C LEU A 448 -0.44 -27.38 6.32
N ILE A 449 -0.99 -28.41 5.65
CA ILE A 449 -0.24 -29.45 4.96
C ILE A 449 -0.56 -29.38 3.46
N PRO A 450 0.22 -28.65 2.66
CA PRO A 450 0.09 -28.68 1.21
C PRO A 450 0.57 -30.01 0.65
N VAL A 451 -0.30 -30.75 -0.03
CA VAL A 451 0.02 -32.04 -0.61
C VAL A 451 -0.35 -32.06 -2.10
N LYS A 452 0.53 -32.63 -2.92
CA LYS A 452 0.29 -32.83 -4.36
C LYS A 452 0.39 -34.29 -4.73
N TYR A 453 1.33 -35.03 -4.14
CA TYR A 453 1.67 -36.39 -4.54
C TYR A 453 1.28 -37.38 -3.45
N PRO A 454 0.53 -38.44 -3.80
CA PRO A 454 0.08 -39.45 -2.85
C PRO A 454 1.22 -40.13 -2.07
N GLU A 455 2.35 -40.35 -2.77
CA GLU A 455 3.53 -41.08 -2.24
C GLU A 455 4.13 -40.45 -0.97
N TYR A 456 4.01 -39.14 -0.80
CA TYR A 456 4.58 -38.40 0.33
C TYR A 456 3.52 -37.89 1.32
N ALA A 457 2.26 -37.95 0.94
CA ALA A 457 1.16 -37.34 1.67
C ALA A 457 0.97 -37.94 3.05
N GLU A 458 1.02 -39.27 3.19
CA GLU A 458 0.88 -40.00 4.46
C GLU A 458 2.02 -39.70 5.43
N ASN A 459 3.24 -39.63 4.90
CA ASN A 459 4.43 -39.32 5.71
C ASN A 459 4.40 -37.86 6.20
N LEU A 460 3.93 -36.93 5.39
CA LEU A 460 3.77 -35.52 5.78
C LEU A 460 2.67 -35.36 6.85
N LEU A 461 1.57 -36.09 6.70
CA LEU A 461 0.52 -36.12 7.71
C LEU A 461 1.05 -36.67 9.04
N SER A 462 1.78 -37.77 8.99
CA SER A 462 2.41 -38.38 10.19
C SER A 462 3.37 -37.42 10.88
N LEU A 463 4.19 -36.68 10.10
CA LEU A 463 5.10 -35.67 10.64
C LEU A 463 4.31 -34.54 11.33
N ALA A 464 3.26 -34.03 10.68
CA ALA A 464 2.43 -32.97 11.23
C ALA A 464 1.72 -33.43 12.53
N ILE A 465 1.23 -34.66 12.57
CA ILE A 465 0.65 -35.26 13.79
C ILE A 465 1.66 -35.32 14.93
N MET A 466 2.90 -35.76 14.67
CA MET A 466 3.96 -35.82 15.68
C MET A 466 4.45 -34.46 16.18
N MET A 467 4.33 -33.43 15.36
CA MET A 467 4.76 -32.06 15.70
C MET A 467 3.66 -31.24 16.39
N ARG A 468 2.39 -31.62 16.26
CA ARG A 468 1.26 -30.85 16.82
C ARG A 468 1.22 -30.89 18.35
N ASN A 469 0.53 -29.92 18.93
CA ASN A 469 0.20 -29.93 20.35
C ASN A 469 -1.13 -30.68 20.58
N GLU A 470 -1.07 -31.87 21.13
CA GLU A 470 -2.24 -32.70 21.41
C GLU A 470 -3.21 -32.06 22.40
N LYS A 471 -2.71 -31.23 23.33
CA LYS A 471 -3.52 -30.57 24.36
C LYS A 471 -4.50 -29.55 23.76
N LEU A 472 -4.18 -28.97 22.60
CA LEU A 472 -4.98 -27.91 21.98
C LEU A 472 -6.16 -28.45 21.16
N LYS A 473 -6.21 -29.75 20.83
CA LYS A 473 -7.26 -30.41 20.03
C LYS A 473 -7.63 -29.68 18.73
N LYS A 474 -6.69 -28.86 18.19
CA LYS A 474 -6.92 -28.14 16.94
C LYS A 474 -6.82 -29.06 15.72
N GLU A 475 -7.63 -28.75 14.71
CA GLU A 475 -7.69 -29.52 13.46
C GLU A 475 -6.46 -29.23 12.57
N LEU A 476 -5.98 -30.23 11.87
CA LEU A 476 -5.02 -30.09 10.78
C LEU A 476 -5.75 -29.64 9.52
N VAL A 477 -5.06 -28.92 8.64
CA VAL A 477 -5.60 -28.48 7.36
C VAL A 477 -4.86 -29.14 6.22
N GLY A 478 -5.51 -30.06 5.50
CA GLY A 478 -5.00 -30.64 4.27
C GLY A 478 -5.36 -29.78 3.07
N LEU A 479 -4.37 -29.39 2.30
CA LEU A 479 -4.55 -28.55 1.13
C LEU A 479 -3.98 -29.19 -0.13
N ASN A 480 -4.78 -29.26 -1.19
CA ASN A 480 -4.30 -29.53 -2.53
C ASN A 480 -4.52 -28.29 -3.41
N VAL A 481 -3.46 -27.81 -4.05
CA VAL A 481 -3.55 -26.65 -4.96
C VAL A 481 -3.36 -27.12 -6.40
N VAL A 482 -4.34 -26.85 -7.23
CA VAL A 482 -4.43 -27.22 -8.63
C VAL A 482 -4.21 -25.99 -9.49
N TYR A 483 -3.48 -26.12 -10.59
CA TYR A 483 -3.36 -25.04 -11.58
C TYR A 483 -4.70 -24.81 -12.29
N ASP A 484 -4.98 -23.53 -12.59
CA ASP A 484 -6.08 -23.13 -13.45
C ASP A 484 -5.70 -23.36 -14.91
N ASP A 485 -5.85 -24.61 -15.36
CA ASP A 485 -5.53 -25.07 -16.71
C ASP A 485 -6.66 -25.94 -17.27
N VAL A 486 -6.48 -26.42 -18.51
CA VAL A 486 -7.47 -27.26 -19.23
C VAL A 486 -7.82 -28.52 -18.45
N ASN A 487 -6.93 -29.03 -17.61
CA ASN A 487 -7.09 -30.24 -16.80
C ASN A 487 -7.55 -29.95 -15.37
N ALA A 488 -7.89 -28.69 -15.04
CA ALA A 488 -8.21 -28.27 -13.68
C ALA A 488 -9.30 -29.13 -13.02
N ALA A 489 -10.35 -29.48 -13.74
CA ALA A 489 -11.46 -30.30 -13.23
C ALA A 489 -11.02 -31.73 -12.87
N ALA A 490 -10.21 -32.37 -13.72
CA ALA A 490 -9.66 -33.71 -13.47
C ALA A 490 -8.69 -33.71 -12.29
N ASN A 491 -7.78 -32.74 -12.26
CA ASN A 491 -6.81 -32.56 -11.20
C ASN A 491 -7.48 -32.21 -9.85
N GLN A 492 -8.60 -31.51 -9.87
CA GLN A 492 -9.38 -31.18 -8.68
C GLN A 492 -10.02 -32.43 -8.09
N GLU A 493 -10.55 -33.33 -8.93
CA GLU A 493 -11.15 -34.58 -8.49
C GLU A 493 -10.07 -35.54 -7.91
N GLU A 494 -8.90 -35.60 -8.54
CA GLU A 494 -7.76 -36.35 -8.01
C GLU A 494 -7.30 -35.80 -6.65
N GLY A 495 -7.16 -34.46 -6.56
CA GLY A 495 -6.82 -33.77 -5.31
C GLY A 495 -7.84 -34.06 -4.20
N ARG A 496 -9.13 -34.10 -4.52
CA ARG A 496 -10.19 -34.42 -3.57
C ARG A 496 -10.04 -35.84 -3.03
N ARG A 497 -9.84 -36.83 -3.89
CA ARG A 497 -9.64 -38.24 -3.50
C ARG A 497 -8.41 -38.40 -2.61
N LEU A 498 -7.31 -37.73 -2.93
CA LEU A 498 -6.10 -37.71 -2.13
C LEU A 498 -6.37 -37.18 -0.72
N LEU A 499 -7.06 -36.04 -0.61
CA LEU A 499 -7.37 -35.43 0.68
C LEU A 499 -8.39 -36.22 1.49
N GLU A 500 -9.37 -36.86 0.85
CA GLU A 500 -10.30 -37.77 1.53
C GLU A 500 -9.58 -38.98 2.15
N HIS A 501 -8.57 -39.51 1.45
CA HIS A 501 -7.74 -40.59 1.98
C HIS A 501 -6.94 -40.13 3.22
N LEU A 502 -6.30 -38.97 3.13
CA LEU A 502 -5.58 -38.38 4.28
C LEU A 502 -6.49 -38.07 5.47
N GLN A 503 -7.70 -37.60 5.21
CA GLN A 503 -8.68 -37.34 6.25
C GLN A 503 -9.07 -38.61 6.99
N LYS A 504 -9.29 -39.73 6.29
CA LYS A 504 -9.54 -41.03 6.91
C LYS A 504 -8.38 -41.50 7.80
N GLN A 505 -7.14 -41.28 7.34
CA GLN A 505 -5.95 -41.60 8.15
C GLN A 505 -5.84 -40.70 9.38
N ALA A 506 -6.10 -39.38 9.26
CA ALA A 506 -6.09 -38.46 10.40
C ALA A 506 -7.15 -38.88 11.45
N VAL A 507 -8.35 -39.26 11.00
CA VAL A 507 -9.42 -39.75 11.88
C VAL A 507 -9.02 -41.04 12.57
N SER A 508 -8.35 -41.97 11.87
CA SER A 508 -7.85 -43.20 12.51
C SER A 508 -6.80 -42.94 13.60
N ALA A 509 -6.06 -41.83 13.51
CA ALA A 509 -5.15 -41.33 14.52
C ALA A 509 -5.83 -40.42 15.58
N ASN A 510 -7.16 -40.33 15.58
CA ASN A 510 -7.96 -39.44 16.45
C ASN A 510 -7.58 -37.96 16.33
N VAL A 511 -7.23 -37.53 15.13
CA VAL A 511 -6.87 -36.14 14.79
C VAL A 511 -7.91 -35.52 13.88
N PRO A 512 -8.59 -34.44 14.29
CA PRO A 512 -9.52 -33.75 13.41
C PRO A 512 -8.75 -33.08 12.26
N MET A 513 -9.26 -33.24 11.04
CA MET A 513 -8.65 -32.69 9.83
C MET A 513 -9.71 -32.10 8.91
N VAL A 514 -9.48 -30.87 8.47
CA VAL A 514 -10.25 -30.19 7.42
C VAL A 514 -9.47 -30.26 6.12
N THR A 515 -10.16 -30.48 5.01
CA THR A 515 -9.55 -30.64 3.70
C THR A 515 -10.10 -29.62 2.70
N GLN A 516 -9.22 -29.06 1.85
CA GLN A 516 -9.61 -28.13 0.80
C GLN A 516 -8.80 -28.39 -0.49
N VAL A 517 -9.49 -28.49 -1.62
CA VAL A 517 -8.86 -28.39 -2.95
C VAL A 517 -9.07 -26.96 -3.44
N ARG A 518 -8.00 -26.33 -3.93
CA ARG A 518 -8.02 -24.95 -4.39
C ARG A 518 -7.45 -24.83 -5.80
N ILE A 519 -8.15 -24.13 -6.67
CA ILE A 519 -7.63 -23.75 -8.00
C ILE A 519 -6.89 -22.42 -7.85
N ALA A 520 -5.69 -22.32 -8.40
CA ALA A 520 -4.90 -21.09 -8.39
C ALA A 520 -4.00 -20.99 -9.62
N ALA A 521 -3.83 -19.79 -10.14
CA ALA A 521 -2.88 -19.50 -11.21
C ALA A 521 -1.40 -19.70 -10.77
N ASN A 522 -1.13 -19.62 -9.46
CA ASN A 522 0.18 -19.84 -8.86
C ASN A 522 0.03 -20.63 -7.55
N ILE A 523 0.75 -21.74 -7.42
CA ILE A 523 0.67 -22.65 -6.27
C ILE A 523 1.08 -21.95 -4.97
N ALA A 524 2.14 -21.13 -4.99
CA ALA A 524 2.59 -20.42 -3.79
C ALA A 524 1.51 -19.44 -3.29
N ASN A 525 0.82 -18.76 -4.19
CA ASN A 525 -0.30 -17.88 -3.83
C ASN A 525 -1.49 -18.69 -3.32
N GLY A 526 -1.82 -19.82 -3.93
CA GLY A 526 -2.86 -20.73 -3.44
C GLY A 526 -2.62 -21.19 -2.01
N ILE A 527 -1.37 -21.54 -1.67
CA ILE A 527 -0.96 -21.92 -0.31
C ILE A 527 -1.08 -20.73 0.64
N LYS A 528 -0.59 -19.52 0.25
CA LYS A 528 -0.70 -18.33 1.08
C LYS A 528 -2.15 -17.95 1.41
N HIS A 529 -3.02 -18.05 0.42
CA HIS A 529 -4.44 -17.76 0.61
C HIS A 529 -5.10 -18.74 1.58
N ALA A 530 -4.86 -20.04 1.39
CA ALA A 530 -5.35 -21.05 2.32
C ALA A 530 -4.79 -20.86 3.73
N PHE A 531 -3.49 -20.54 3.84
CA PHE A 531 -2.85 -20.27 5.12
C PHE A 531 -3.54 -19.14 5.90
N LYS A 532 -3.88 -18.05 5.22
CA LYS A 532 -4.60 -16.92 5.82
C LYS A 532 -6.06 -17.26 6.13
N GLU A 533 -6.74 -17.94 5.21
CA GLU A 533 -8.16 -18.32 5.33
C GLU A 533 -8.40 -19.22 6.55
N PHE A 534 -7.56 -20.25 6.73
CA PHE A 534 -7.64 -21.16 7.87
C PHE A 534 -6.96 -20.61 9.12
N GLN A 535 -6.40 -19.41 9.08
CA GLN A 535 -5.59 -18.84 10.17
C GLN A 535 -4.52 -19.80 10.67
N ALA A 536 -3.86 -20.48 9.72
CA ALA A 536 -2.82 -21.44 10.07
C ALA A 536 -1.62 -20.75 10.71
N SER A 537 -0.96 -21.43 11.65
CA SER A 537 0.21 -20.92 12.35
C SER A 537 1.52 -21.36 11.71
N GLU A 538 1.49 -22.47 11.00
CA GLU A 538 2.67 -23.07 10.36
C GLU A 538 2.29 -23.91 9.13
N ILE A 539 3.28 -24.12 8.26
CA ILE A 539 3.15 -24.96 7.07
C ILE A 539 4.14 -26.13 7.19
N VAL A 540 3.65 -27.35 6.94
CA VAL A 540 4.48 -28.54 6.80
C VAL A 540 4.35 -29.04 5.36
N MET A 541 5.44 -28.97 4.58
CA MET A 541 5.42 -29.33 3.17
C MET A 541 6.56 -30.28 2.78
N GLY A 542 6.34 -31.07 1.73
CA GLY A 542 7.28 -32.04 1.22
C GLY A 542 8.28 -31.47 0.21
N LEU A 543 9.52 -31.99 0.25
CA LEU A 543 10.55 -31.75 -0.75
C LEU A 543 10.64 -32.94 -1.70
N HIS A 544 10.45 -32.71 -3.03
CA HIS A 544 10.48 -33.76 -4.03
C HIS A 544 11.89 -34.32 -4.31
N ALA A 545 11.99 -35.64 -4.41
CA ALA A 545 13.24 -36.33 -4.69
C ALA A 545 13.79 -36.12 -6.13
N LYS A 546 12.92 -35.75 -7.09
CA LYS A 546 13.29 -35.56 -8.51
C LYS A 546 13.88 -34.20 -8.85
N GLN A 547 13.78 -33.24 -7.96
CA GLN A 547 14.43 -31.93 -8.14
C GLN A 547 15.80 -31.97 -7.47
N ALA A 548 16.87 -32.04 -8.27
CA ALA A 548 18.22 -31.81 -7.76
C ALA A 548 18.26 -30.49 -6.98
N ILE A 549 18.95 -30.49 -5.86
CA ILE A 549 19.21 -29.28 -5.05
C ILE A 549 20.12 -28.37 -5.90
N SER A 550 19.57 -27.78 -6.95
CA SER A 550 20.26 -26.77 -7.75
C SER A 550 20.06 -25.40 -7.09
N LYS A 551 20.97 -24.46 -7.38
CA LYS A 551 20.83 -23.05 -6.97
C LYS A 551 19.47 -22.41 -7.34
N GLY A 552 18.72 -23.03 -8.27
CA GLY A 552 17.36 -22.63 -8.67
C GLY A 552 16.23 -23.23 -7.81
N PHE A 553 16.48 -24.20 -6.92
CA PHE A 553 15.43 -24.78 -6.06
C PHE A 553 14.91 -23.79 -5.01
N TRP A 554 15.80 -22.98 -4.44
CA TRP A 554 15.44 -21.84 -3.58
C TRP A 554 14.95 -20.64 -4.40
N GLY A 555 14.58 -20.88 -5.67
CA GLY A 555 14.13 -19.90 -6.62
C GLY A 555 12.77 -19.27 -6.29
N GLN A 556 12.14 -18.76 -7.32
CA GLN A 556 10.91 -17.93 -7.26
C GLN A 556 9.77 -18.51 -6.41
N PHE A 557 9.58 -19.84 -6.36
CA PHE A 557 8.51 -20.45 -5.57
C PHE A 557 8.74 -20.28 -4.06
N THR A 558 9.93 -20.64 -3.57
CA THR A 558 10.25 -20.57 -2.14
C THR A 558 10.34 -19.10 -1.70
N GLN A 559 10.97 -18.26 -2.51
CA GLN A 559 11.05 -16.83 -2.27
C GLN A 559 9.65 -16.17 -2.30
N SER A 560 8.78 -16.60 -3.24
CA SER A 560 7.39 -16.17 -3.28
C SER A 560 6.61 -16.64 -2.05
N LEU A 561 6.87 -17.83 -1.53
CA LEU A 561 6.22 -18.35 -0.34
C LEU A 561 6.68 -17.60 0.92
N TYR A 562 7.99 -17.34 1.07
CA TYR A 562 8.55 -16.57 2.19
C TYR A 562 8.13 -15.10 2.16
N ASN A 563 8.08 -14.48 0.98
CA ASN A 563 7.63 -13.10 0.84
C ASN A 563 6.12 -12.99 1.11
N GLY A 564 5.75 -12.68 2.34
CA GLY A 564 4.37 -12.47 2.77
C GLY A 564 3.80 -13.50 3.74
N LEU A 565 4.61 -14.48 4.17
CA LEU A 565 4.30 -15.34 5.31
C LEU A 565 5.33 -15.07 6.42
N SER A 566 4.90 -14.42 7.49
CA SER A 566 5.72 -14.21 8.70
C SER A 566 5.49 -15.33 9.71
N ARG A 567 5.53 -16.58 9.24
CA ARG A 567 5.23 -17.77 10.05
C ARG A 567 6.19 -18.90 9.71
N GLN A 568 6.21 -19.92 10.54
CA GLN A 568 7.10 -21.08 10.40
C GLN A 568 6.71 -21.93 9.18
N ILE A 569 7.72 -22.30 8.38
CA ILE A 569 7.59 -23.26 7.29
C ILE A 569 8.57 -24.41 7.54
N THR A 570 8.03 -25.60 7.71
CA THR A 570 8.79 -26.83 7.81
C THR A 570 8.81 -27.53 6.47
N ILE A 571 9.99 -27.68 5.87
CA ILE A 571 10.18 -28.42 4.62
C ILE A 571 10.80 -29.77 4.95
N ALA A 572 10.10 -30.85 4.65
CA ALA A 572 10.49 -32.20 5.00
C ALA A 572 10.81 -33.04 3.76
N ARG A 573 11.92 -33.76 3.79
CA ARG A 573 12.24 -34.85 2.87
C ARG A 573 12.24 -36.14 3.64
N ILE A 574 11.17 -36.91 3.54
CA ILE A 574 11.00 -38.14 4.29
C ILE A 574 11.38 -39.31 3.39
N VAL A 575 12.46 -40.02 3.73
CA VAL A 575 13.03 -41.13 2.95
C VAL A 575 12.72 -42.45 3.61
N GLN A 576 12.44 -42.43 4.91
CA GLN A 576 12.13 -43.64 5.69
C GLN A 576 10.95 -43.33 6.64
N PRO A 577 10.22 -44.34 7.10
CA PRO A 577 9.14 -44.14 8.07
C PRO A 577 9.64 -43.48 9.36
N LEU A 578 8.88 -42.48 9.86
CA LEU A 578 9.29 -41.67 11.01
C LEU A 578 9.50 -42.50 12.30
N ASN A 579 8.74 -43.57 12.49
CA ASN A 579 8.83 -44.47 13.61
C ASN A 579 10.15 -45.29 13.66
N THR A 580 10.95 -45.26 12.58
CA THR A 580 12.27 -45.95 12.52
C THR A 580 13.43 -45.04 12.95
N ILE A 581 13.16 -43.76 13.17
CA ILE A 581 14.17 -42.76 13.55
C ILE A 581 14.50 -42.95 15.03
N ARG A 582 15.80 -43.09 15.36
CA ARG A 582 16.33 -43.25 16.74
C ARG A 582 17.05 -42.00 17.24
N ARG A 583 17.51 -41.16 16.33
CA ARG A 583 18.28 -39.96 16.65
C ARG A 583 17.95 -38.82 15.71
N ILE A 584 17.69 -37.66 16.25
CA ILE A 584 17.50 -36.41 15.52
C ILE A 584 18.76 -35.57 15.71
N GLN A 585 19.46 -35.24 14.62
CA GLN A 585 20.58 -34.31 14.65
C GLN A 585 20.10 -32.93 14.17
N VAL A 586 20.25 -31.95 15.03
CA VAL A 586 19.81 -30.58 14.77
C VAL A 586 21.03 -29.70 14.54
N VAL A 587 21.20 -29.18 13.34
CA VAL A 587 22.24 -28.22 13.00
C VAL A 587 21.65 -26.83 13.07
N VAL A 588 22.13 -26.04 14.02
CA VAL A 588 21.63 -24.67 14.24
C VAL A 588 22.56 -23.68 13.57
N PRO A 589 22.07 -22.85 12.59
CA PRO A 589 22.87 -21.80 12.00
C PRO A 589 23.35 -20.79 13.05
N SER A 590 24.49 -20.15 12.79
CA SER A 590 24.97 -19.08 13.67
C SER A 590 23.97 -17.92 13.72
N ARG A 591 23.70 -17.43 14.95
CA ARG A 591 22.74 -16.35 15.24
C ARG A 591 21.27 -16.72 15.02
N ALA A 592 20.94 -18.00 14.94
CA ALA A 592 19.56 -18.46 14.84
C ALA A 592 18.72 -18.12 16.08
N GLU A 593 19.35 -17.98 17.23
CA GLU A 593 18.75 -17.57 18.50
C GLU A 593 18.10 -16.17 18.44
N PHE A 594 18.56 -15.32 17.52
CA PHE A 594 17.97 -13.97 17.30
C PHE A 594 16.84 -13.97 16.27
N GLU A 595 16.55 -15.12 15.63
CA GLU A 595 15.49 -15.21 14.65
C GLU A 595 14.12 -15.37 15.33
N PRO A 596 13.09 -14.63 14.88
CA PRO A 596 11.73 -14.82 15.38
C PRO A 596 11.25 -16.24 15.08
N GLY A 597 10.84 -16.97 16.08
CA GLY A 597 10.40 -18.35 15.92
C GLY A 597 11.44 -19.39 16.30
N PHE A 598 12.62 -18.99 16.78
CA PHE A 598 13.66 -19.90 17.26
C PHE A 598 13.11 -20.88 18.32
N TYR A 599 12.45 -20.39 19.35
CA TYR A 599 11.85 -21.21 20.39
C TYR A 599 10.69 -22.08 19.88
N ARG A 600 9.96 -21.63 18.88
CA ARG A 600 8.84 -22.38 18.31
C ARG A 600 9.31 -23.61 17.55
N TRP A 601 10.34 -23.52 16.71
CA TRP A 601 10.84 -24.70 16.02
C TRP A 601 11.58 -25.67 16.98
N LEU A 602 12.24 -25.15 18.03
CA LEU A 602 12.80 -25.99 19.08
C LEU A 602 11.70 -26.81 19.77
N GLU A 603 10.59 -26.20 20.11
CA GLU A 603 9.44 -26.88 20.69
C GLU A 603 8.87 -27.95 19.76
N ARG A 604 8.82 -27.68 18.42
CA ARG A 604 8.41 -28.70 17.44
C ARG A 604 9.34 -29.90 17.40
N ILE A 605 10.65 -29.67 17.45
CA ILE A 605 11.64 -30.73 17.49
C ILE A 605 11.52 -31.51 18.81
N ALA A 606 11.32 -30.83 19.93
CA ALA A 606 11.12 -31.47 21.21
C ALA A 606 9.88 -32.39 21.21
N ARG A 607 8.77 -31.95 20.66
CA ARG A 607 7.54 -32.75 20.51
C ARG A 607 7.76 -33.94 19.56
N LEU A 608 8.40 -33.69 18.40
CA LEU A 608 8.75 -34.77 17.48
C LEU A 608 9.61 -35.83 18.15
N ALA A 609 10.62 -35.40 18.92
CA ALA A 609 11.50 -36.30 19.64
C ALA A 609 10.76 -37.09 20.73
N SER A 610 9.90 -36.42 21.49
CA SER A 610 9.06 -37.06 22.52
C SER A 610 8.09 -38.09 21.93
N ASN A 611 7.39 -37.72 20.85
CA ASN A 611 6.41 -38.59 20.20
C ASN A 611 7.04 -39.75 19.41
N SER A 612 8.33 -39.64 19.04
CA SER A 612 9.08 -40.70 18.33
C SER A 612 10.03 -41.46 19.22
N ASP A 613 10.10 -41.14 20.51
CA ASP A 613 11.07 -41.69 21.47
C ASP A 613 12.52 -41.62 20.95
N CYS A 614 12.92 -40.45 20.45
CA CYS A 614 14.20 -40.18 19.81
C CYS A 614 15.11 -39.33 20.69
N ARG A 615 16.43 -39.60 20.59
CA ARG A 615 17.44 -38.69 21.16
C ARG A 615 17.69 -37.53 20.23
N VAL A 616 17.79 -36.28 20.78
CA VAL A 616 18.15 -35.09 20.01
C VAL A 616 19.59 -34.69 20.31
N VAL A 617 20.36 -34.41 19.27
CA VAL A 617 21.74 -33.92 19.36
C VAL A 617 21.80 -32.58 18.63
N PHE A 618 22.17 -31.55 19.35
CA PHE A 618 22.33 -30.20 18.78
C PHE A 618 23.78 -29.95 18.36
N HIS A 619 23.95 -29.42 17.16
CA HIS A 619 25.20 -28.91 16.61
C HIS A 619 25.06 -27.42 16.41
N ALA A 620 25.58 -26.61 17.34
CA ALA A 620 25.50 -25.17 17.33
C ALA A 620 26.79 -24.54 17.85
N ARG A 621 26.91 -23.22 17.75
CA ARG A 621 27.97 -22.48 18.45
C ARG A 621 27.75 -22.55 19.95
N GLN A 622 28.84 -22.44 20.70
CA GLN A 622 28.80 -22.55 22.18
C GLN A 622 27.84 -21.51 22.78
N GLU A 623 27.87 -20.25 22.26
CA GLU A 623 26.98 -19.16 22.68
C GLU A 623 25.48 -19.49 22.48
N THR A 624 25.14 -20.19 21.38
CA THR A 624 23.77 -20.64 21.10
C THR A 624 23.32 -21.83 21.94
N ILE A 625 24.28 -22.65 22.41
CA ILE A 625 23.99 -23.84 23.27
C ILE A 625 23.76 -23.40 24.73
N GLU A 626 24.43 -22.34 25.18
CA GLU A 626 24.31 -21.80 26.53
C GLU A 626 22.99 -21.05 26.76
N LEU A 627 22.33 -20.58 25.68
CA LEU A 627 20.98 -20.00 25.67
C LEU A 627 19.89 -21.09 25.67
#